data_caa391092bd53f3683187d19b385deea
#
_entry.id   caa391092bd53f3683187d19b385deea
#
_cell.length_a   1.000
_cell.length_b   1.000
_cell.length_c   1.000
_cell.angle_alpha   90.00
_cell.angle_beta   90.00
_cell.angle_gamma   90.00
#
_symmetry.space_group_name_H-M   'P 1'
#
loop_
_entity.id
_entity.type
_entity.pdbx_description
1 polymer ?
#
loop_
_entity_poly.entity_id
_entity_poly.type
_entity_poly.pdbx_seq_one_letter_code
_entity_poly.pdbx_strand_id
1 'polypeptide(L)'
;MTVISNIVYIFQSEHYEIMRSLSVIYRLXLKLFSRTSQSPTRTLKAKLATGXALIXMMAGIIXALTFAYQYQSVAAYXYSVIAMIAIIICSPLIFGVMIAITNIAIKRYFRHKAKLAEQLILNTGAIVIGISXSYGKTTMKHILAHMIQXSGKSCIYPSXTINTYEXIIQWVIQYCNKPVDFIVIEMXEYYPGDVDQIAQLVHPHSVIVTGATYQHFERFGTEQKLVDTLLEXVRYIDTQGVTLYNADSQLLTKYIPKDHTQYIAYSNAIVRHVGILPNLAXMQFDYEXVTYQTKLLXSHIPATIGXAIELLKHYGLDQHLQDSISQIQPIEHRMQLRVFGHTDTAILDDAFNGNLEXYKSMIQLINQQSRSXPVIYITPGIIEXGSMSQEIHQTIAQHLCEALISELWLIDTSSTALIVNHLNKNLNYQVKHFATMQQALNQMTNYHYSHTLFVIQNDRPELYVILK
;
A
#
# COMPACT_ATOMS: atom_id res chain seq x y z
N MET A 1 -25.25 7.92 17.08
CA MET A 1 -23.90 8.29 16.64
C MET A 1 -23.05 7.07 16.30
N THR A 2 -22.93 6.07 17.19
CA THR A 2 -22.11 4.87 16.99
C THR A 2 -22.46 4.12 15.69
N VAL A 3 -23.75 3.85 15.44
CA VAL A 3 -24.20 3.10 14.24
C VAL A 3 -23.81 3.84 12.95
N ILE A 4 -24.04 5.14 12.89
CA ILE A 4 -23.68 5.97 11.72
C ILE A 4 -22.16 5.96 11.51
N SER A 5 -21.39 6.12 12.59
CA SER A 5 -19.93 6.07 12.54
C SER A 5 -19.44 4.72 11.99
N ASN A 6 -20.04 3.61 12.44
CA ASN A 6 -19.68 2.27 11.97
C ASN A 6 -20.06 2.07 10.48
N ILE A 7 -21.24 2.56 10.05
CA ILE A 7 -21.64 2.52 8.64
C ILE A 7 -20.62 3.29 7.79
N VAL A 8 -20.28 4.51 8.18
CA VAL A 8 -19.30 5.33 7.44
C VAL A 8 -17.94 4.63 7.38
N TYR A 9 -17.50 4.06 8.51
CA TYR A 9 -16.24 3.31 8.57
C TYR A 9 -16.22 2.13 7.61
N ILE A 10 -17.31 1.32 7.58
CA ILE A 10 -17.42 0.17 6.66
C ILE A 10 -17.36 0.65 5.21
N PHE A 11 -18.10 1.71 4.85
CA PHE A 11 -18.02 2.25 3.48
C PHE A 11 -16.61 2.74 3.13
N GLN A 12 -15.88 3.30 4.09
CA GLN A 12 -14.49 3.73 3.86
C GLN A 12 -13.54 2.53 3.72
N SER A 13 -13.67 1.53 4.60
CA SER A 13 -12.82 0.33 4.54
C SER A 13 -13.05 -0.49 3.26
N GLU A 14 -14.28 -0.42 2.71
CA GLU A 14 -14.60 -1.07 1.43
C GLU A 14 -14.48 -0.10 0.23
N HIS A 15 -13.69 0.97 0.37
CA HIS A 15 -13.40 1.96 -0.68
C HIS A 15 -14.66 2.54 -1.33
N TYR A 16 -15.75 2.67 -0.56
CA TYR A 16 -17.07 3.17 -1.00
C TYR A 16 -17.72 2.29 -2.09
N GLU A 17 -17.37 1.01 -2.15
CA GLU A 17 -18.05 0.04 -3.01
C GLU A 17 -19.38 -0.36 -2.36
N ILE A 18 -20.50 0.03 -2.99
CA ILE A 18 -21.84 -0.01 -2.36
C ILE A 18 -22.27 -1.45 -2.03
N MET A 19 -22.24 -2.35 -3.02
CA MET A 19 -22.72 -3.73 -2.83
C MET A 19 -21.87 -4.47 -1.81
N ARG A 20 -20.55 -4.28 -1.84
CA ARG A 20 -19.63 -4.90 -0.90
C ARG A 20 -19.83 -4.35 0.51
N SER A 21 -19.95 -3.02 0.66
CA SER A 21 -20.22 -2.37 1.96
C SER A 21 -21.55 -2.86 2.56
N LEU A 22 -22.62 -2.95 1.74
CA LEU A 22 -23.93 -3.44 2.18
C LEU A 22 -23.85 -4.92 2.60
N SER A 23 -23.09 -5.75 1.88
CA SER A 23 -22.86 -7.16 2.24
C SER A 23 -22.19 -7.28 3.61
N VAL A 24 -21.14 -6.48 3.85
CA VAL A 24 -20.42 -6.44 5.15
C VAL A 24 -21.37 -5.97 6.26
N ILE A 25 -22.13 -4.90 6.02
CA ILE A 25 -23.11 -4.35 7.00
C ILE A 25 -24.15 -5.44 7.35
N TYR A 26 -24.67 -6.14 6.34
CA TYR A 26 -25.66 -7.22 6.56
C TYR A 26 -25.07 -8.35 7.41
N ARG A 27 -23.84 -8.76 7.15
CA ARG A 27 -23.16 -9.81 7.94
C ARG A 27 -22.88 -9.38 9.38
N LEU A 28 -22.70 -8.09 9.61
CA LEU A 28 -22.36 -7.53 10.92
C LEU A 28 -23.55 -6.90 11.65
N UNK A 29 -24.59 -7.05 11.21
CA UNK A 29 -25.66 -6.46 11.64
C UNK A 29 -25.79 -6.15 13.04
N LEU A 30 -25.62 -7.18 13.92
CA LEU A 30 -25.73 -6.96 15.36
C LEU A 30 -24.52 -6.19 15.94
N LYS A 31 -23.35 -6.34 15.36
CA LYS A 31 -22.11 -5.65 15.80
C LYS A 31 -22.10 -4.17 15.46
N LEU A 32 -23.03 -3.69 14.64
CA LEU A 32 -23.12 -2.24 14.31
C LEU A 32 -23.42 -1.36 15.56
N PHE A 33 -23.98 -1.98 16.59
CA PHE A 33 -24.32 -1.28 17.84
C PHE A 33 -23.17 -1.26 18.84
N SER A 34 -22.08 -2.02 18.60
CA SER A 34 -20.91 -2.02 19.46
C SER A 34 -19.91 -0.92 19.02
N ARG A 35 -19.07 -0.45 19.93
CA ARG A 35 -17.99 0.48 19.60
C ARG A 35 -16.91 -0.24 18.80
N THR A 36 -16.59 0.32 17.64
CA THR A 36 -15.39 -0.11 16.88
C THR A 36 -14.14 0.55 17.46
N SER A 37 -13.02 -0.12 17.32
CA SER A 37 -11.72 0.41 17.76
C SER A 37 -11.22 1.56 16.88
N GLN A 38 -11.77 1.70 15.67
CA GLN A 38 -11.33 2.71 14.70
C GLN A 38 -12.47 3.65 14.33
N SER A 39 -12.15 4.93 14.23
CA SER A 39 -13.10 5.95 13.79
C SER A 39 -12.91 6.23 12.28
N PRO A 40 -14.01 6.55 11.56
CA PRO A 40 -13.88 6.88 10.15
C PRO A 40 -13.07 8.16 9.94
N THR A 41 -12.28 8.19 8.87
CA THR A 41 -11.53 9.37 8.49
C THR A 41 -12.49 10.46 7.95
N ARG A 42 -12.18 11.73 8.22
CA ARG A 42 -13.04 12.85 7.82
C ARG A 42 -12.74 13.35 6.40
N THR A 43 -12.70 12.42 5.42
CA THR A 43 -12.52 12.79 4.00
C THR A 43 -13.70 13.63 3.50
N LEU A 44 -13.49 14.46 2.50
CA LEU A 44 -14.54 15.27 1.89
C LEU A 44 -15.69 14.37 1.39
N LYS A 45 -15.37 13.25 0.76
CA LYS A 45 -16.35 12.29 0.28
C LYS A 45 -17.20 11.74 1.45
N ALA A 46 -16.57 11.35 2.55
CA ALA A 46 -17.27 10.89 3.77
C ALA A 46 -18.18 11.97 4.34
N LYS A 47 -17.69 13.21 4.44
CA LYS A 47 -18.49 14.35 4.96
C LYS A 47 -19.71 14.61 4.08
N LEU A 48 -19.55 14.65 2.76
CA LEU A 48 -20.64 14.90 1.82
C LEU A 48 -21.68 13.77 1.86
N ALA A 49 -21.24 12.50 1.78
CA ALA A 49 -22.14 11.34 1.82
C ALA A 49 -22.88 11.28 3.16
N THR A 50 -22.21 11.52 4.28
CA THR A 50 -22.81 11.54 5.62
C THR A 50 -23.79 12.69 5.76
N GLY A 51 -23.41 13.86 5.38
CA GLY A 51 -24.29 15.03 5.38
C GLY A 51 -25.58 14.80 4.58
N UNK A 52 -25.49 14.18 3.59
CA UNK A 52 -26.49 13.94 2.80
C UNK A 52 -27.39 12.99 3.27
N ALA A 53 -26.82 11.95 3.73
CA ALA A 53 -27.64 10.88 4.32
C ALA A 53 -28.39 11.36 5.57
N LEU A 54 -27.74 12.08 6.47
CA LEU A 54 -28.36 12.66 7.66
C LEU A 54 -29.52 13.60 7.31
N ILE A 55 -29.38 14.45 6.36
CA ILE A 55 -30.43 15.31 5.85
C ILE A 55 -31.64 14.48 5.36
N UNK A 56 -31.41 13.44 4.80
CA UNK A 56 -32.34 12.69 4.33
C UNK A 56 -33.10 12.08 5.32
N MET A 57 -32.37 11.51 6.26
CA MET A 57 -33.01 10.82 7.40
C MET A 57 -33.81 11.81 8.28
N MET A 58 -33.26 12.96 8.58
CA MET A 58 -33.95 14.01 9.36
C MET A 58 -35.24 14.46 8.70
N ALA A 59 -35.22 14.66 7.40
CA ALA A 59 -36.44 15.03 6.66
C ALA A 59 -37.53 13.96 6.78
N GLY A 60 -37.14 12.70 6.72
CA GLY A 60 -38.06 11.57 6.93
C GLY A 60 -38.64 11.52 8.34
N ILE A 61 -37.83 11.77 9.34
CA ILE A 61 -38.26 11.84 10.75
C ILE A 61 -39.20 13.02 10.93
N ILE A 62 -38.89 14.20 10.44
CA ILE A 62 -39.74 15.36 10.47
C ILE A 62 -41.10 15.08 9.78
N UNK A 63 -41.00 14.32 8.84
CA UNK A 63 -42.07 13.99 8.18
C UNK A 63 -42.95 13.18 8.90
N ALA A 64 -42.49 12.22 9.53
CA ALA A 64 -43.26 11.32 10.40
C ALA A 64 -43.87 12.05 11.61
N LEU A 65 -43.10 12.88 12.25
CA LEU A 65 -43.56 13.67 13.42
C LEU A 65 -44.66 14.68 13.05
N THR A 66 -44.55 15.34 11.92
CA THR A 66 -45.61 16.27 11.47
C THR A 66 -46.92 15.53 11.14
N PHE A 67 -46.81 14.31 10.57
CA PHE A 67 -47.97 13.44 10.34
C PHE A 67 -48.66 13.08 11.66
N ALA A 68 -47.89 12.65 12.67
CA ALA A 68 -48.43 12.33 13.99
C ALA A 68 -49.12 13.54 14.62
N TYR A 69 -48.50 14.70 14.52
CA TYR A 69 -49.05 15.98 15.06
C TYR A 69 -50.36 16.39 14.36
N GLN A 70 -50.40 16.28 13.03
CA GLN A 70 -51.54 16.70 12.23
C GLN A 70 -52.80 15.86 12.49
N TYR A 71 -52.64 14.55 12.61
CA TYR A 71 -53.78 13.62 12.71
C TYR A 71 -54.12 13.22 14.13
N GLN A 72 -53.25 13.37 15.09
CA GLN A 72 -53.43 13.17 16.55
C GLN A 72 -54.24 11.91 16.91
N SER A 73 -54.09 10.83 16.14
CA SER A 73 -54.77 9.53 16.36
C SER A 73 -53.76 8.48 16.75
N VAL A 74 -54.23 7.45 17.47
CA VAL A 74 -53.38 6.29 17.85
C VAL A 74 -52.76 5.67 16.60
N ALA A 75 -53.53 5.58 15.51
CA ALA A 75 -53.05 5.05 14.25
C ALA A 75 -51.91 5.90 13.66
N ALA A 76 -52.04 7.25 13.74
CA ALA A 76 -51.00 8.17 13.23
C ALA A 76 -49.71 8.05 14.00
N TYR A 77 -49.79 7.92 15.30
CA TYR A 77 -48.60 7.64 16.13
C TYR A 77 -47.94 6.32 15.81
N UNK A 78 -48.53 5.38 15.55
CA UNK A 78 -48.10 4.24 15.21
C UNK A 78 -47.43 4.21 14.00
N TYR A 79 -48.04 4.65 12.94
CA TYR A 79 -47.39 4.81 11.65
C TYR A 79 -46.10 5.60 11.73
N SER A 80 -46.09 6.66 12.50
CA SER A 80 -44.89 7.50 12.66
C SER A 80 -43.75 6.75 13.34
N VAL A 81 -44.05 5.95 14.35
CA VAL A 81 -43.04 5.08 15.01
C VAL A 81 -42.50 4.04 14.03
N ILE A 82 -43.40 3.38 13.26
CA ILE A 82 -43.00 2.40 12.24
C ILE A 82 -42.10 3.07 11.19
N ALA A 83 -42.46 4.26 10.73
CA ALA A 83 -41.66 5.00 9.74
C ALA A 83 -40.27 5.33 10.28
N MET A 84 -40.17 5.77 11.55
CA MET A 84 -38.87 6.08 12.17
C MET A 84 -37.98 4.81 12.30
N ILE A 85 -38.58 3.67 12.68
CA ILE A 85 -37.87 2.39 12.75
C ILE A 85 -37.38 1.99 11.33
N ALA A 86 -38.25 2.13 10.32
CA ALA A 86 -37.90 1.82 8.93
C ALA A 86 -36.72 2.69 8.44
N ILE A 87 -36.69 3.98 8.78
CA ILE A 87 -35.58 4.89 8.43
C ILE A 87 -34.26 4.40 9.04
N ILE A 88 -34.30 3.96 10.30
CA ILE A 88 -33.11 3.41 10.98
C ILE A 88 -32.64 2.13 10.29
N ILE A 89 -33.58 1.19 10.02
CA ILE A 89 -33.26 -0.09 9.36
C ILE A 89 -32.71 0.15 7.93
N CYS A 90 -33.29 1.12 7.21
CA CYS A 90 -32.88 1.46 5.84
C CYS A 90 -31.68 2.40 5.77
N SER A 91 -31.12 2.82 6.90
CA SER A 91 -30.00 3.80 6.89
C SER A 91 -28.80 3.33 6.07
N PRO A 92 -28.37 2.04 6.05
CA PRO A 92 -27.25 1.65 5.17
C PRO A 92 -27.59 1.83 3.68
N LEU A 93 -28.83 1.57 3.30
CA LEU A 93 -29.29 1.76 1.91
C LEU A 93 -29.30 3.24 1.55
N ILE A 94 -29.81 4.10 2.43
CA ILE A 94 -29.80 5.56 2.26
C ILE A 94 -28.35 6.04 2.07
N PHE A 95 -27.42 5.56 2.91
CA PHE A 95 -25.98 5.85 2.78
C PHE A 95 -25.45 5.40 1.41
N GLY A 96 -25.78 4.19 0.97
CA GLY A 96 -25.38 3.65 -0.33
C GLY A 96 -25.82 4.55 -1.48
N VAL A 97 -27.08 5.00 -1.46
CA VAL A 97 -27.62 5.90 -2.50
C VAL A 97 -26.90 7.25 -2.46
N MET A 98 -26.67 7.81 -1.28
CA MET A 98 -25.96 9.10 -1.14
C MET A 98 -24.52 8.98 -1.62
N ILE A 99 -23.85 7.85 -1.37
CA ILE A 99 -22.52 7.57 -1.90
C ILE A 99 -22.55 7.48 -3.43
N ALA A 100 -23.56 6.82 -4.03
CA ALA A 100 -23.69 6.75 -5.48
C ALA A 100 -23.80 8.16 -6.11
N ILE A 101 -24.67 9.01 -5.54
CA ILE A 101 -24.85 10.40 -5.99
C ILE A 101 -23.55 11.18 -5.83
N THR A 102 -22.90 11.05 -4.67
CA THR A 102 -21.62 11.72 -4.39
C THR A 102 -20.53 11.26 -5.36
N ASN A 103 -20.48 9.95 -5.69
CA ASN A 103 -19.54 9.40 -6.65
C ASN A 103 -19.73 10.01 -8.05
N ILE A 104 -20.98 10.14 -8.50
CA ILE A 104 -21.28 10.75 -9.82
C ILE A 104 -20.80 12.21 -9.85
N ALA A 105 -21.11 12.97 -8.81
CA ALA A 105 -20.71 14.38 -8.70
C ALA A 105 -19.18 14.53 -8.66
N ILE A 106 -18.50 13.68 -7.87
CA ILE A 106 -17.03 13.67 -7.74
C ILE A 106 -16.39 13.27 -9.08
N LYS A 107 -16.90 12.23 -9.74
CA LYS A 107 -16.39 11.79 -11.05
C LYS A 107 -16.53 12.90 -12.09
N ARG A 108 -17.68 13.61 -12.12
CA ARG A 108 -17.90 14.74 -13.03
C ARG A 108 -16.92 15.88 -12.74
N TYR A 109 -16.73 16.24 -11.48
CA TYR A 109 -15.77 17.26 -11.03
C TYR A 109 -14.34 16.90 -11.46
N PHE A 110 -13.88 15.66 -11.17
CA PHE A 110 -12.53 15.26 -11.51
C PHE A 110 -12.31 15.07 -13.02
N ARG A 111 -13.33 14.69 -13.78
CA ARG A 111 -13.24 14.65 -15.26
C ARG A 111 -12.91 16.04 -15.83
N HIS A 112 -13.46 17.09 -15.23
CA HIS A 112 -13.17 18.48 -15.64
C HIS A 112 -11.73 18.86 -15.23
N LYS A 113 -11.34 18.51 -14.01
CA LYS A 113 -9.99 18.77 -13.49
C LYS A 113 -8.90 17.96 -14.22
N ALA A 114 -9.23 16.77 -14.73
CA ALA A 114 -8.29 15.90 -15.44
C ALA A 114 -7.78 16.58 -16.73
N LYS A 115 -8.66 17.25 -17.48
CA LYS A 115 -8.26 17.98 -18.70
C LYS A 115 -7.24 19.08 -18.37
N LEU A 116 -7.46 19.80 -17.27
CA LEU A 116 -6.50 20.81 -16.82
C LEU A 116 -5.18 20.15 -16.39
N ALA A 117 -5.24 19.07 -15.66
CA ALA A 117 -4.03 18.35 -15.20
C ALA A 117 -3.23 17.81 -16.38
N GLU A 118 -3.89 17.19 -17.36
CA GLU A 118 -3.26 16.72 -18.60
C GLU A 118 -2.50 17.85 -19.32
N GLN A 119 -3.15 19.00 -19.51
CA GLN A 119 -2.52 20.19 -20.12
C GLN A 119 -1.31 20.67 -19.31
N LEU A 120 -1.42 20.67 -17.98
CA LEU A 120 -0.31 21.08 -17.11
C LEU A 120 0.91 20.15 -17.26
N ILE A 121 0.68 18.83 -17.31
CA ILE A 121 1.77 17.85 -17.54
C ILE A 121 2.44 18.14 -18.88
N LEU A 122 1.64 18.26 -19.96
CA LEU A 122 2.17 18.54 -21.31
C LEU A 122 2.98 19.84 -21.33
N ASN A 123 2.52 20.87 -20.63
CA ASN A 123 3.20 22.17 -20.56
C ASN A 123 4.52 22.14 -19.79
N THR A 124 4.75 21.12 -18.92
CA THR A 124 6.06 20.97 -18.25
C THR A 124 7.16 20.58 -19.22
N GLY A 125 6.84 19.91 -20.33
CA GLY A 125 7.78 19.28 -21.25
C GLY A 125 8.51 18.08 -20.66
N ALA A 126 8.01 17.54 -19.55
CA ALA A 126 8.68 16.47 -18.81
C ALA A 126 8.60 15.12 -19.49
N ILE A 127 9.64 14.33 -19.34
CA ILE A 127 9.57 12.88 -19.56
C ILE A 127 8.85 12.28 -18.35
N VAL A 128 7.71 11.63 -18.62
CA VAL A 128 6.88 11.00 -17.57
C VAL A 128 7.21 9.52 -17.48
N ILE A 129 7.56 9.05 -16.27
CA ILE A 129 7.83 7.65 -15.99
C ILE A 129 6.69 7.12 -15.11
N GLY A 130 5.96 6.10 -15.60
CA GLY A 130 4.89 5.43 -14.89
C GLY A 130 5.39 4.20 -14.12
N ILE A 131 4.96 4.00 -12.88
CA ILE A 131 5.32 2.83 -12.07
C ILE A 131 4.03 2.13 -11.61
N SER A 132 3.93 0.86 -11.97
CA SER A 132 2.81 -0.01 -11.58
C SER A 132 3.34 -1.27 -10.87
N UNK A 133 2.53 -1.87 -10.04
CA UNK A 133 2.92 -3.06 -9.49
C UNK A 133 2.13 -3.28 -8.27
N SER A 134 2.20 -4.55 -7.76
CA SER A 134 1.60 -4.83 -6.45
C SER A 134 2.54 -4.44 -5.32
N TYR A 135 3.84 -4.49 -5.51
CA TYR A 135 4.84 -4.14 -4.50
C TYR A 135 6.03 -3.43 -5.14
N GLY A 136 6.78 -2.65 -4.34
CA GLY A 136 8.00 -1.98 -4.77
C GLY A 136 7.79 -0.64 -5.49
N LYS A 137 6.55 -0.22 -5.75
CA LYS A 137 6.24 1.07 -6.44
C LYS A 137 6.94 2.26 -5.78
N THR A 138 6.69 2.45 -4.50
CA THR A 138 7.22 3.60 -3.74
C THR A 138 8.75 3.56 -3.66
N THR A 139 9.31 2.35 -3.47
CA THR A 139 10.77 2.17 -3.45
C THR A 139 11.39 2.56 -4.80
N MET A 140 10.85 2.04 -5.90
CA MET A 140 11.32 2.38 -7.25
C MET A 140 11.18 3.88 -7.52
N LYS A 141 10.06 4.49 -7.17
CA LYS A 141 9.82 5.94 -7.31
C LYS A 141 10.91 6.76 -6.62
N HIS A 142 11.24 6.43 -5.37
CA HIS A 142 12.25 7.15 -4.60
C HIS A 142 13.65 6.92 -5.17
N ILE A 143 14.00 5.69 -5.56
CA ILE A 143 15.28 5.37 -6.18
C ILE A 143 15.46 6.18 -7.47
N LEU A 144 14.49 6.12 -8.37
CA LEU A 144 14.53 6.83 -9.66
C LEU A 144 14.63 8.34 -9.48
N ALA A 145 13.76 8.91 -8.65
CA ALA A 145 13.75 10.35 -8.45
C ALA A 145 15.10 10.84 -7.89
N HIS A 146 15.66 10.09 -6.94
CA HIS A 146 16.97 10.44 -6.36
C HIS A 146 18.08 10.35 -7.44
N MET A 147 18.10 9.25 -8.21
CA MET A 147 19.15 9.05 -9.23
C MET A 147 19.03 10.08 -10.36
N ILE A 148 17.82 10.43 -10.81
CA ILE A 148 17.59 11.50 -11.80
C ILE A 148 18.10 12.84 -11.23
N GLN A 149 17.78 13.17 -10.03
CA GLN A 149 18.28 14.40 -9.39
C GLN A 149 19.80 14.42 -9.23
N UNK A 150 20.25 13.38 -8.97
CA UNK A 150 21.54 13.23 -8.85
C UNK A 150 22.25 13.31 -10.07
N SER A 151 21.72 13.07 -11.27
CA SER A 151 22.30 13.33 -12.61
C SER A 151 22.23 14.80 -13.06
N GLY A 152 21.79 15.69 -12.23
CA GLY A 152 21.66 17.12 -12.50
C GLY A 152 20.35 17.52 -13.17
N LYS A 153 19.38 16.60 -13.28
CA LYS A 153 18.08 16.86 -13.88
C LYS A 153 17.01 17.15 -12.81
N SER A 154 16.12 18.06 -13.13
CA SER A 154 14.96 18.33 -12.26
C SER A 154 13.96 17.18 -12.35
N CYS A 155 13.53 16.69 -11.18
CA CYS A 155 12.58 15.58 -11.08
C CYS A 155 11.57 15.87 -9.98
N ILE A 156 10.28 15.77 -10.31
CA ILE A 156 9.20 15.86 -9.31
C ILE A 156 8.40 14.56 -9.27
N TYR A 157 7.84 14.26 -8.11
CA TYR A 157 7.04 13.05 -7.89
C TYR A 157 6.10 13.25 -6.70
N PRO A 158 4.92 12.57 -6.69
CA PRO A 158 4.02 12.63 -5.54
C PRO A 158 4.65 12.00 -4.29
N SER A 159 4.55 12.68 -3.16
CA SER A 159 5.00 12.14 -1.86
C SER A 159 4.06 11.03 -1.36
N UNK A 160 4.53 10.32 -0.46
CA UNK A 160 3.78 9.32 0.07
C UNK A 160 3.21 8.43 -0.94
N THR A 161 2.10 8.11 -0.52
CA THR A 161 1.31 7.16 -1.29
C THR A 161 0.24 7.84 -2.15
N ILE A 162 0.49 8.98 -2.69
CA ILE A 162 -0.40 9.66 -3.66
C ILE A 162 -0.29 8.88 -4.99
N ASN A 163 -1.21 7.96 -5.23
CA ASN A 163 -1.17 7.05 -6.38
C ASN A 163 -2.55 6.71 -6.95
N THR A 164 -3.61 7.37 -6.47
CA THR A 164 -4.96 7.24 -7.05
C THR A 164 -5.24 8.37 -8.03
N TYR A 165 -6.14 8.11 -8.99
CA TYR A 165 -6.49 9.05 -10.07
C TYR A 165 -6.78 10.45 -9.54
N GLU A 166 -7.64 10.56 -8.57
CA GLU A 166 -8.00 11.85 -7.98
C GLU A 166 -6.85 12.52 -7.20
N UNK A 167 -6.06 11.83 -6.66
CA UNK A 167 -5.03 12.32 -5.93
C UNK A 167 -4.01 12.80 -6.77
N ILE A 168 -3.73 12.05 -7.89
CA ILE A 168 -2.75 12.50 -8.90
C ILE A 168 -3.21 13.79 -9.59
N ILE A 169 -4.46 13.88 -10.00
CA ILE A 169 -5.00 15.13 -10.59
C ILE A 169 -4.73 16.34 -9.67
N GLN A 170 -5.01 16.21 -8.39
CA GLN A 170 -4.81 17.31 -7.43
C GLN A 170 -3.32 17.67 -7.30
N TRP A 171 -2.47 16.66 -7.22
CA TRP A 171 -1.01 16.85 -7.14
C TRP A 171 -0.48 17.55 -8.40
N VAL A 172 -0.90 17.13 -9.56
CA VAL A 172 -0.50 17.73 -10.85
C VAL A 172 -0.89 19.23 -10.87
N ILE A 173 -2.14 19.54 -10.53
CA ILE A 173 -2.63 20.94 -10.50
C ILE A 173 -1.80 21.80 -9.54
N GLN A 174 -1.35 21.21 -8.44
CA GLN A 174 -0.58 21.93 -7.43
C GLN A 174 0.90 22.10 -7.81
N TYR A 175 1.52 21.11 -8.44
CA TYR A 175 2.97 21.05 -8.56
C TYR A 175 3.50 21.12 -10.01
N CYS A 176 2.69 20.81 -11.05
CA CYS A 176 3.13 20.83 -12.45
C CYS A 176 2.85 22.19 -13.10
N ASN A 177 3.38 23.26 -12.48
CA ASN A 177 3.16 24.65 -12.92
C ASN A 177 4.42 25.32 -13.49
N LYS A 178 5.48 24.56 -13.70
CA LYS A 178 6.78 25.01 -14.24
C LYS A 178 7.40 23.91 -15.10
N PRO A 179 8.28 24.24 -16.03
CA PRO A 179 9.06 23.22 -16.74
C PRO A 179 9.86 22.36 -15.76
N VAL A 180 9.95 21.07 -16.04
CA VAL A 180 10.71 20.10 -15.27
C VAL A 180 11.16 18.98 -16.22
N ASP A 181 12.36 18.40 -15.99
CA ASP A 181 12.87 17.38 -16.90
C ASP A 181 12.12 16.05 -16.77
N PHE A 182 11.77 15.65 -15.54
CA PHE A 182 11.15 14.33 -15.28
C PHE A 182 10.01 14.44 -14.28
N ILE A 183 8.99 13.62 -14.51
CA ILE A 183 7.89 13.39 -13.56
C ILE A 183 7.78 11.87 -13.34
N VAL A 184 7.85 11.40 -12.08
CA VAL A 184 7.72 9.98 -11.75
C VAL A 184 6.39 9.76 -11.02
N ILE A 185 5.50 8.95 -11.62
CA ILE A 185 4.13 8.72 -11.12
C ILE A 185 3.96 7.26 -10.74
N GLU A 186 3.60 7.03 -9.47
CA GLU A 186 3.17 5.73 -8.94
C GLU A 186 1.67 5.56 -9.19
N MET A 187 1.25 4.42 -9.74
CA MET A 187 -0.15 4.14 -10.10
C MET A 187 -0.74 3.00 -9.27
N UNK A 188 -1.79 3.17 -8.60
CA UNK A 188 -2.41 2.31 -7.83
C UNK A 188 -3.24 1.52 -8.61
N GLU A 189 -3.41 0.27 -8.21
CA GLU A 189 -4.23 -0.75 -8.82
C GLU A 189 -5.15 -1.39 -7.76
N TYR A 190 -6.34 -0.88 -7.64
CA TYR A 190 -7.38 -1.53 -6.81
C TYR A 190 -8.37 -2.32 -7.67
N TYR A 191 -8.67 -1.83 -8.87
CA TYR A 191 -9.62 -2.46 -9.79
C TYR A 191 -9.09 -2.39 -11.22
N PRO A 192 -9.53 -3.32 -12.10
CA PRO A 192 -9.26 -3.17 -13.53
C PRO A 192 -9.70 -1.80 -14.04
N GLY A 193 -8.84 -1.13 -14.78
CA GLY A 193 -9.05 0.22 -15.31
C GLY A 193 -8.47 1.35 -14.45
N ASP A 194 -8.02 1.07 -13.23
CA ASP A 194 -7.43 2.11 -12.37
C ASP A 194 -6.10 2.61 -12.95
N VAL A 195 -5.24 1.69 -13.36
CA VAL A 195 -3.95 2.01 -13.98
C VAL A 195 -4.19 2.70 -15.33
N ASP A 196 -5.17 2.21 -16.11
CA ASP A 196 -5.56 2.78 -17.42
C ASP A 196 -5.95 4.25 -17.30
N GLN A 197 -6.80 4.59 -16.32
CA GLN A 197 -7.26 5.99 -16.10
C GLN A 197 -6.09 6.92 -15.78
N ILE A 198 -5.13 6.46 -14.95
CA ILE A 198 -3.96 7.27 -14.59
C ILE A 198 -3.02 7.39 -15.78
N ALA A 199 -2.76 6.29 -16.49
CA ALA A 199 -1.89 6.28 -17.66
C ALA A 199 -2.44 7.18 -18.78
N GLN A 200 -3.75 7.16 -19.00
CA GLN A 200 -4.43 8.06 -19.96
C GLN A 200 -4.25 9.54 -19.58
N LEU A 201 -4.24 9.84 -18.28
CA LEU A 201 -4.06 11.21 -17.77
C LEU A 201 -2.62 11.70 -17.94
N VAL A 202 -1.62 10.82 -17.66
CA VAL A 202 -0.23 11.27 -17.54
C VAL A 202 0.63 10.98 -18.77
N HIS A 203 0.13 10.16 -19.70
CA HIS A 203 0.81 9.78 -20.96
C HIS A 203 2.28 9.38 -20.70
N PRO A 204 2.55 8.26 -20.01
CA PRO A 204 3.92 7.91 -19.64
C PRO A 204 4.78 7.63 -20.88
N HIS A 205 5.99 8.19 -20.90
CA HIS A 205 7.00 7.94 -21.93
C HIS A 205 7.63 6.55 -21.74
N SER A 206 7.88 6.15 -20.49
CA SER A 206 8.36 4.81 -20.14
C SER A 206 7.64 4.32 -18.90
N VAL A 207 7.58 2.99 -18.75
CA VAL A 207 6.90 2.39 -17.59
C VAL A 207 7.76 1.31 -16.92
N ILE A 208 7.57 1.16 -15.62
CA ILE A 208 8.22 0.11 -14.82
C ILE A 208 7.13 -0.70 -14.11
N VAL A 209 7.19 -2.03 -14.25
CA VAL A 209 6.30 -2.95 -13.55
C VAL A 209 7.14 -3.72 -12.52
N THR A 210 7.09 -3.28 -11.25
CA THR A 210 8.01 -3.76 -10.22
C THR A 210 7.70 -5.17 -9.73
N GLY A 211 6.47 -5.66 -9.91
CA GLY A 211 6.12 -7.02 -9.53
C GLY A 211 4.61 -7.21 -9.37
N ALA A 212 4.19 -8.47 -9.40
CA ALA A 212 2.80 -8.86 -9.17
C ALA A 212 2.74 -9.88 -8.02
N THR A 213 1.82 -9.68 -7.08
CA THR A 213 1.54 -10.63 -5.98
C THR A 213 0.03 -10.72 -5.78
N TYR A 214 -0.40 -11.65 -4.94
CA TYR A 214 -1.82 -11.86 -4.64
C TYR A 214 -2.41 -10.77 -3.72
N GLN A 215 -1.74 -9.65 -3.51
CA GLN A 215 -2.30 -8.50 -2.77
C GLN A 215 -3.57 -8.00 -3.48
N HIS A 216 -4.65 -7.81 -2.73
CA HIS A 216 -5.98 -7.43 -3.25
C HIS A 216 -6.55 -8.41 -4.29
N PHE A 217 -6.05 -9.65 -4.37
CA PHE A 217 -6.41 -10.64 -5.40
C PHE A 217 -7.93 -10.86 -5.51
N GLU A 218 -8.65 -10.80 -4.39
CA GLU A 218 -10.11 -10.97 -4.38
C GLU A 218 -10.86 -9.97 -5.27
N ARG A 219 -10.23 -8.85 -5.63
CA ARG A 219 -10.82 -7.79 -6.48
C ARG A 219 -10.64 -8.07 -7.96
N PHE A 220 -9.63 -8.86 -8.32
CA PHE A 220 -9.31 -9.21 -9.72
C PHE A 220 -9.94 -10.55 -10.12
N GLY A 221 -10.03 -11.49 -9.18
CA GLY A 221 -10.62 -12.80 -9.36
C GLY A 221 -9.76 -13.81 -10.11
N THR A 222 -8.85 -13.36 -11.01
CA THR A 222 -7.89 -14.22 -11.73
C THR A 222 -6.52 -13.56 -11.81
N GLU A 223 -5.48 -14.41 -11.90
CA GLU A 223 -4.08 -13.95 -12.08
C GLU A 223 -3.92 -13.12 -13.37
N GLN A 224 -4.56 -13.59 -14.46
CA GLN A 224 -4.51 -12.89 -15.75
C GLN A 224 -5.04 -11.46 -15.62
N LYS A 225 -6.23 -11.28 -15.02
CA LYS A 225 -6.81 -9.93 -14.84
C LYS A 225 -5.94 -9.04 -13.97
N LEU A 226 -5.30 -9.60 -12.93
CA LEU A 226 -4.36 -8.84 -12.10
C LEU A 226 -3.19 -8.34 -12.93
N VAL A 227 -2.53 -9.23 -13.69
CA VAL A 227 -1.38 -8.84 -14.53
C VAL A 227 -1.81 -7.89 -15.66
N ASP A 228 -2.95 -8.16 -16.32
CA ASP A 228 -3.48 -7.29 -17.37
C ASP A 228 -3.69 -5.86 -16.84
N THR A 229 -4.20 -5.73 -15.60
CA THR A 229 -4.38 -4.41 -14.97
C THR A 229 -3.03 -3.71 -14.73
N LEU A 230 -2.03 -4.45 -14.24
CA LEU A 230 -0.69 -3.88 -14.02
C LEU A 230 -0.03 -3.43 -15.32
N LEU A 231 -0.37 -4.07 -16.46
CA LEU A 231 0.19 -3.75 -17.79
C LEU A 231 -0.64 -2.70 -18.54
N GLU A 232 -1.75 -2.23 -18.02
CA GLU A 232 -2.55 -1.18 -18.66
C GLU A 232 -1.71 0.05 -19.06
N UNK A 233 -0.77 0.32 -18.34
CA UNK A 233 0.03 1.32 -18.54
C UNK A 233 0.74 1.30 -19.72
N VAL A 234 1.07 0.12 -20.29
CA VAL A 234 1.94 -0.07 -21.46
C VAL A 234 1.32 0.49 -22.76
N ARG A 235 0.02 0.52 -22.86
CA ARG A 235 -0.72 1.03 -24.03
C ARG A 235 -0.44 2.50 -24.34
N TYR A 236 0.11 3.24 -23.38
CA TYR A 236 0.24 4.71 -23.47
C TYR A 236 1.69 5.17 -23.62
N ILE A 237 2.66 4.22 -23.65
CA ILE A 237 4.07 4.60 -23.87
C ILE A 237 4.28 5.06 -25.30
N ASP A 238 5.21 5.98 -25.49
CA ASP A 238 5.53 6.43 -26.83
C ASP A 238 6.47 5.45 -27.55
N THR A 239 6.72 5.70 -28.84
CA THR A 239 7.52 4.81 -29.67
C THR A 239 9.01 4.75 -29.28
N GLN A 240 9.48 5.74 -28.55
CA GLN A 240 10.86 5.80 -28.04
C GLN A 240 10.98 5.29 -26.60
N GLY A 241 9.85 5.01 -25.94
CA GLY A 241 9.81 4.58 -24.54
C GLY A 241 10.09 3.11 -24.36
N VAL A 242 10.37 2.73 -23.11
CA VAL A 242 10.64 1.34 -22.75
C VAL A 242 9.72 0.89 -21.60
N THR A 243 9.46 -0.42 -21.58
CA THR A 243 8.78 -1.09 -20.48
C THR A 243 9.81 -1.96 -19.75
N LEU A 244 10.12 -1.58 -18.51
CA LEU A 244 10.98 -2.41 -17.67
C LEU A 244 10.11 -3.24 -16.72
N TYR A 245 10.39 -4.54 -16.59
CA TYR A 245 9.58 -5.39 -15.73
C TYR A 245 10.45 -6.35 -14.91
N ASN A 246 9.95 -6.70 -13.73
CA ASN A 246 10.63 -7.60 -12.80
C ASN A 246 10.45 -9.07 -13.24
N ALA A 247 11.50 -9.66 -13.77
CA ALA A 247 11.52 -11.05 -14.24
C ALA A 247 11.58 -12.07 -13.08
N ASP A 248 11.87 -11.63 -11.84
CA ASP A 248 11.78 -12.52 -10.67
C ASP A 248 10.32 -12.73 -10.23
N SER A 249 9.38 -11.90 -10.72
CA SER A 249 7.96 -12.06 -10.43
C SER A 249 7.37 -13.15 -11.32
N GLN A 250 7.09 -14.32 -10.72
CA GLN A 250 6.53 -15.48 -11.45
C GLN A 250 5.20 -15.13 -12.13
N LEU A 251 4.35 -14.33 -11.47
CA LEU A 251 3.08 -13.91 -12.06
C LEU A 251 3.28 -13.03 -13.29
N LEU A 252 4.22 -12.07 -13.25
CA LEU A 252 4.50 -11.23 -14.42
C LEU A 252 5.05 -12.09 -15.58
N THR A 253 6.07 -12.91 -15.32
CA THR A 253 6.73 -13.71 -16.38
C THR A 253 5.78 -14.73 -17.02
N LYS A 254 4.77 -15.19 -16.27
CA LYS A 254 3.75 -16.12 -16.77
C LYS A 254 2.81 -15.46 -17.80
N TYR A 255 2.49 -14.19 -17.62
CA TYR A 255 1.43 -13.52 -18.39
C TYR A 255 1.91 -12.32 -19.22
N ILE A 256 3.16 -11.85 -19.05
CA ILE A 256 3.67 -10.74 -19.84
C ILE A 256 3.79 -11.14 -21.33
N PRO A 257 3.35 -10.28 -22.28
CA PRO A 257 3.52 -10.59 -23.70
C PRO A 257 4.99 -10.72 -24.08
N LYS A 258 5.35 -11.82 -24.77
CA LYS A 258 6.75 -12.13 -25.11
C LYS A 258 7.23 -11.52 -26.42
N ASP A 259 6.30 -10.94 -27.20
CA ASP A 259 6.56 -10.53 -28.59
C ASP A 259 6.81 -9.01 -28.74
N HIS A 260 7.07 -8.30 -27.65
CA HIS A 260 7.33 -6.85 -27.68
C HIS A 260 8.81 -6.54 -27.46
N THR A 261 9.44 -5.91 -28.45
CA THR A 261 10.86 -5.52 -28.42
C THR A 261 11.17 -4.40 -27.41
N GLN A 262 10.16 -3.69 -26.94
CA GLN A 262 10.31 -2.59 -25.98
C GLN A 262 10.35 -3.06 -24.53
N TYR A 263 10.21 -4.39 -24.26
CA TYR A 263 10.26 -4.94 -22.90
C TYR A 263 11.70 -5.26 -22.50
N ILE A 264 12.14 -4.68 -21.37
CA ILE A 264 13.45 -4.94 -20.76
C ILE A 264 13.22 -5.64 -19.42
N ALA A 265 13.72 -6.86 -19.30
CA ALA A 265 13.63 -7.65 -18.07
C ALA A 265 14.73 -7.24 -17.09
N TYR A 266 14.41 -7.08 -15.82
CA TYR A 266 15.41 -6.99 -14.77
C TYR A 266 15.15 -8.08 -13.71
N SER A 267 16.22 -8.60 -13.13
CA SER A 267 16.10 -9.63 -12.09
C SER A 267 17.35 -9.64 -11.21
N ASN A 268 17.25 -10.32 -10.06
CA ASN A 268 18.41 -10.58 -9.20
C ASN A 268 19.46 -11.47 -9.88
N ALA A 269 19.09 -12.21 -10.93
CA ALA A 269 20.03 -13.08 -11.66
C ALA A 269 21.16 -12.31 -12.37
N ILE A 270 20.95 -11.03 -12.69
CA ILE A 270 21.97 -10.18 -13.32
C ILE A 270 22.86 -9.46 -12.30
N VAL A 271 22.53 -9.59 -11.02
CA VAL A 271 23.29 -8.99 -9.91
C VAL A 271 24.24 -10.05 -9.33
N ARG A 272 25.45 -9.64 -8.99
CA ARG A 272 26.48 -10.53 -8.44
C ARG A 272 26.96 -10.03 -7.08
N HIS A 273 27.54 -10.93 -6.30
CA HIS A 273 28.25 -10.62 -5.06
C HIS A 273 27.46 -9.75 -4.07
N VAL A 274 26.15 -10.09 -3.92
CA VAL A 274 25.31 -9.35 -2.97
C VAL A 274 25.76 -9.68 -1.54
N GLY A 275 26.15 -8.67 -0.80
CA GLY A 275 26.57 -8.79 0.60
C GLY A 275 25.99 -7.67 1.45
N ILE A 276 25.76 -7.98 2.70
CA ILE A 276 25.29 -7.01 3.69
C ILE A 276 26.47 -6.69 4.62
N LEU A 277 26.80 -5.44 4.72
CA LEU A 277 27.90 -4.99 5.58
C LEU A 277 27.53 -5.14 7.06
N PRO A 278 28.53 -5.24 7.95
CA PRO A 278 28.25 -5.45 9.38
C PRO A 278 27.23 -4.46 9.94
N ASN A 279 26.43 -4.94 10.86
CA ASN A 279 25.40 -4.16 11.57
C ASN A 279 24.31 -3.60 10.64
N LEU A 280 24.05 -4.26 9.47
CA LEU A 280 23.06 -3.81 8.50
C LEU A 280 23.34 -2.41 7.97
N ALA A 281 24.63 -2.00 7.98
CA ALA A 281 25.04 -0.63 7.61
C ALA A 281 24.75 -0.27 6.16
N UNK A 282 24.83 -1.16 5.17
CA UNK A 282 24.58 -0.98 3.84
C UNK A 282 24.54 -2.29 3.22
N MET A 283 24.20 -2.30 2.06
CA MET A 283 24.27 -3.43 1.16
C MET A 283 25.25 -3.12 0.03
N GLN A 284 26.06 -4.11 -0.35
CA GLN A 284 26.99 -4.01 -1.46
C GLN A 284 26.63 -5.05 -2.52
N PHE A 285 26.73 -4.70 -3.80
CA PHE A 285 26.43 -5.63 -4.91
C PHE A 285 27.17 -5.20 -6.17
N ASP A 286 27.39 -6.14 -7.07
CA ASP A 286 27.96 -5.89 -8.40
C ASP A 286 26.86 -5.91 -9.46
N TYR A 287 26.88 -4.92 -10.33
CA TYR A 287 26.04 -4.83 -11.52
C TYR A 287 26.93 -4.40 -12.69
N GLU A 288 27.01 -5.24 -13.74
CA GLU A 288 27.85 -5.01 -14.93
C GLU A 288 29.33 -4.65 -14.62
N UNK A 289 29.74 -5.33 -13.54
CA UNK A 289 31.03 -5.14 -13.31
C UNK A 289 31.39 -4.00 -12.49
N VAL A 290 30.44 -3.26 -12.13
CA VAL A 290 30.65 -2.12 -11.22
C VAL A 290 30.12 -2.48 -9.84
N THR A 291 30.89 -2.20 -8.80
CA THR A 291 30.46 -2.40 -7.40
C THR A 291 29.69 -1.17 -6.91
N TYR A 292 28.49 -1.38 -6.40
CA TYR A 292 27.61 -0.36 -5.84
C TYR A 292 27.40 -0.62 -4.34
N GLN A 293 27.17 0.45 -3.59
CA GLN A 293 26.78 0.39 -2.17
C GLN A 293 25.53 1.21 -1.96
N THR A 294 24.63 0.74 -1.09
CA THR A 294 23.38 1.44 -0.77
C THR A 294 22.98 1.19 0.68
N LYS A 295 22.29 2.16 1.27
CA LYS A 295 21.69 2.03 2.61
C LYS A 295 20.36 1.29 2.59
N LEU A 296 19.81 1.00 1.40
CA LEU A 296 18.57 0.24 1.27
C LEU A 296 18.85 -1.25 1.50
N LEU A 297 18.01 -1.88 2.32
CA LEU A 297 18.18 -3.31 2.67
C LEU A 297 17.04 -4.14 2.05
N UNK A 298 17.14 -5.17 1.58
CA UNK A 298 16.23 -6.05 1.04
C UNK A 298 16.80 -6.69 -0.11
N SER A 299 16.62 -8.00 -0.29
CA SER A 299 17.24 -8.81 -1.31
C SER A 299 16.90 -8.36 -2.74
N HIS A 300 15.76 -7.75 -2.95
CA HIS A 300 15.31 -7.24 -4.26
C HIS A 300 15.87 -5.85 -4.62
N ILE A 301 16.52 -5.15 -3.70
CA ILE A 301 17.02 -3.77 -3.92
C ILE A 301 18.07 -3.73 -5.03
N PRO A 302 19.06 -4.66 -5.09
CA PRO A 302 20.04 -4.59 -6.17
C PRO A 302 19.41 -4.68 -7.57
N ALA A 303 18.45 -5.57 -7.77
CA ALA A 303 17.72 -5.67 -9.04
C ALA A 303 16.87 -4.40 -9.31
N THR A 304 16.27 -3.83 -8.26
CA THR A 304 15.50 -2.59 -8.37
C THR A 304 16.39 -1.43 -8.81
N ILE A 305 17.58 -1.32 -8.25
CA ILE A 305 18.59 -0.30 -8.64
C ILE A 305 19.07 -0.60 -10.06
N GLY A 306 19.35 -1.84 -10.41
CA GLY A 306 19.67 -2.24 -11.78
C GLY A 306 18.62 -1.73 -12.80
N UNK A 307 17.40 -1.81 -12.45
CA UNK A 307 16.46 -1.40 -13.20
C UNK A 307 16.43 -0.03 -13.40
N ALA A 308 16.69 0.71 -12.41
CA ALA A 308 16.79 2.17 -12.50
C ALA A 308 18.01 2.60 -13.35
N ILE A 309 19.13 1.93 -13.18
CA ILE A 309 20.34 2.17 -14.02
C ILE A 309 19.98 2.01 -15.51
N GLU A 310 19.29 0.94 -15.87
CA GLU A 310 18.93 0.70 -17.29
C GLU A 310 18.03 1.80 -17.85
N LEU A 311 17.07 2.27 -17.04
CA LEU A 311 16.23 3.38 -17.45
C LEU A 311 17.07 4.68 -17.62
N LEU A 312 17.98 4.95 -16.71
CA LEU A 312 18.83 6.13 -16.79
C LEU A 312 19.77 6.07 -18.00
N LYS A 313 20.33 4.89 -18.32
CA LYS A 313 21.11 4.68 -19.56
C LYS A 313 20.28 5.01 -20.80
N HIS A 314 19.04 4.54 -20.85
CA HIS A 314 18.12 4.81 -21.97
C HIS A 314 17.96 6.32 -22.23
N TYR A 315 17.99 7.12 -21.15
CA TYR A 315 17.89 8.59 -21.25
C TYR A 315 19.24 9.31 -21.22
N GLY A 316 20.38 8.59 -21.26
CA GLY A 316 21.72 9.16 -21.26
C GLY A 316 22.11 9.82 -19.93
N LEU A 317 21.61 9.31 -18.81
CA LEU A 317 21.79 9.87 -17.46
C LEU A 317 22.60 8.94 -16.55
N ASP A 318 23.51 8.14 -17.13
CA ASP A 318 24.24 7.10 -16.40
C ASP A 318 25.58 7.52 -15.82
N GLN A 319 25.81 8.83 -15.68
CA GLN A 319 27.04 9.37 -15.07
C GLN A 319 26.91 9.42 -13.53
N HIS A 320 28.02 9.15 -12.83
CA HIS A 320 28.14 9.27 -11.37
C HIS A 320 27.14 8.40 -10.59
N LEU A 321 26.74 7.25 -11.14
CA LEU A 321 25.72 6.36 -10.54
C LEU A 321 26.15 5.83 -9.17
N GLN A 322 27.46 5.50 -8.98
CA GLN A 322 27.94 4.95 -7.70
C GLN A 322 27.73 5.92 -6.55
N ASP A 323 28.10 7.18 -6.74
CA ASP A 323 27.91 8.23 -5.73
C ASP A 323 26.43 8.46 -5.45
N SER A 324 25.62 8.57 -6.51
CA SER A 324 24.17 8.76 -6.40
C SER A 324 23.52 7.64 -5.59
N ILE A 325 23.80 6.38 -5.93
CA ILE A 325 23.20 5.20 -5.30
C ILE A 325 23.60 5.11 -3.82
N SER A 326 24.86 5.45 -3.48
CA SER A 326 25.34 5.41 -2.08
C SER A 326 24.63 6.43 -1.18
N GLN A 327 24.11 7.50 -1.76
CA GLN A 327 23.43 8.59 -1.06
C GLN A 327 21.92 8.36 -0.88
N ILE A 328 21.34 7.33 -1.53
CA ILE A 328 19.91 7.03 -1.39
C ILE A 328 19.59 6.76 0.09
N GLN A 329 18.64 7.52 0.64
CA GLN A 329 18.24 7.36 2.03
C GLN A 329 17.17 6.28 2.19
N PRO A 330 17.17 5.56 3.32
CA PRO A 330 16.10 4.61 3.61
C PRO A 330 14.73 5.27 3.58
N ILE A 331 13.76 4.54 3.05
CA ILE A 331 12.38 5.00 2.91
C ILE A 331 11.64 4.65 4.22
N GLU A 332 10.92 5.62 4.75
CA GLU A 332 10.20 5.48 6.02
C GLU A 332 9.29 4.23 5.99
N HIS A 333 9.42 3.38 7.00
CA HIS A 333 8.66 2.13 7.17
C HIS A 333 8.85 1.09 6.03
N ARG A 334 10.00 1.15 5.32
CA ARG A 334 10.34 0.19 4.26
C ARG A 334 11.72 -0.40 4.52
N MET A 335 11.79 -1.41 5.36
CA MET A 335 13.04 -2.00 5.88
C MET A 335 14.01 -0.92 6.37
N GLN A 336 13.46 0.07 7.07
CA GLN A 336 14.25 1.19 7.60
C GLN A 336 14.93 0.78 8.90
N LEU A 337 16.26 0.81 8.91
CA LEU A 337 17.02 0.58 10.15
C LEU A 337 17.09 1.88 10.96
N ARG A 338 16.66 1.81 12.20
CA ARG A 338 16.75 2.91 13.18
C ARG A 338 17.52 2.41 14.39
N VAL A 339 18.63 3.07 14.73
CA VAL A 339 19.44 2.76 15.91
C VAL A 339 19.07 3.73 17.03
N PHE A 340 18.87 3.23 18.23
CA PHE A 340 18.42 4.03 19.38
C PHE A 340 19.54 4.22 20.41
N GLY A 341 19.98 5.46 20.53
CA GLY A 341 20.88 5.91 21.59
C GLY A 341 22.23 5.20 21.60
N HIS A 342 22.76 5.01 22.81
CA HIS A 342 24.06 4.39 23.04
C HIS A 342 23.97 2.88 23.39
N THR A 343 22.79 2.26 23.17
CA THR A 343 22.53 0.89 23.64
C THR A 343 22.74 -0.18 22.56
N ASP A 344 23.09 0.21 21.34
CA ASP A 344 23.15 -0.68 20.15
C ASP A 344 21.85 -1.44 19.90
N THR A 345 20.74 -0.97 20.47
CA THR A 345 19.41 -1.48 20.17
C THR A 345 18.93 -0.86 18.87
N ALA A 346 18.40 -1.68 17.97
CA ALA A 346 17.96 -1.22 16.67
C ALA A 346 16.55 -1.74 16.36
N ILE A 347 15.81 -0.97 15.58
CA ILE A 347 14.53 -1.41 14.99
C ILE A 347 14.74 -1.50 13.49
N LEU A 348 14.43 -2.64 12.91
CA LEU A 348 14.28 -2.81 11.47
C LEU A 348 12.78 -2.72 11.16
N ASP A 349 12.38 -1.60 10.60
CA ASP A 349 10.98 -1.20 10.45
C ASP A 349 10.51 -1.43 9.02
N ASP A 350 9.65 -2.44 8.83
CA ASP A 350 8.98 -2.75 7.56
C ASP A 350 7.46 -2.81 7.79
N ALA A 351 6.94 -1.84 8.52
CA ALA A 351 5.56 -1.82 8.98
C ALA A 351 4.54 -1.52 7.88
N PHE A 352 4.96 -1.01 6.72
CA PHE A 352 4.05 -0.55 5.67
C PHE A 352 3.71 -1.67 4.68
N ASN A 353 2.43 -2.04 4.57
CA ASN A 353 1.87 -2.95 3.55
C ASN A 353 2.69 -4.23 3.31
N GLY A 354 2.72 -5.11 4.30
CA GLY A 354 3.38 -6.39 4.19
C GLY A 354 2.79 -7.29 3.08
N ASN A 355 3.66 -8.03 2.43
CA ASN A 355 3.28 -9.08 1.50
C ASN A 355 4.26 -10.26 1.67
N LEU A 356 3.96 -11.40 1.07
CA LEU A 356 4.74 -12.63 1.24
C LEU A 356 6.22 -12.43 0.88
N GLU A 357 6.52 -11.75 -0.19
CA GLU A 357 7.90 -11.49 -0.60
C GLU A 357 8.66 -10.57 0.36
N UNK A 358 8.03 -9.78 1.04
CA UNK A 358 8.56 -9.03 1.99
C UNK A 358 8.90 -9.79 3.16
N TYR A 359 8.04 -10.71 3.52
CA TYR A 359 8.37 -11.64 4.62
C TYR A 359 9.61 -12.49 4.31
N LYS A 360 9.65 -13.09 3.14
CA LYS A 360 10.79 -13.90 2.70
C LYS A 360 12.10 -13.08 2.72
N SER A 361 12.08 -11.88 2.17
CA SER A 361 13.25 -10.98 2.13
C SER A 361 13.73 -10.61 3.53
N MET A 362 12.80 -10.34 4.45
CA MET A 362 13.12 -10.00 5.84
C MET A 362 13.78 -11.17 6.57
N ILE A 363 13.19 -12.36 6.45
CA ILE A 363 13.75 -13.57 7.11
C ILE A 363 15.11 -13.90 6.50
N GLN A 364 15.25 -13.80 5.17
CA GLN A 364 16.55 -13.99 4.50
C GLN A 364 17.59 -12.99 5.02
N LEU A 365 17.22 -11.72 5.14
CA LEU A 365 18.09 -10.66 5.68
C LEU A 365 18.56 -10.99 7.11
N ILE A 366 17.62 -11.39 7.97
CA ILE A 366 17.93 -11.79 9.36
C ILE A 366 18.90 -12.97 9.35
N ASN A 367 18.63 -14.00 8.56
CA ASN A 367 19.44 -15.23 8.52
C ASN A 367 20.84 -15.00 7.94
N GLN A 368 21.04 -14.00 7.10
CA GLN A 368 22.35 -13.63 6.57
C GLN A 368 23.20 -12.83 7.57
N GLN A 369 22.61 -12.31 8.63
CA GLN A 369 23.34 -11.53 9.63
C GLN A 369 23.98 -12.42 10.69
N SER A 370 25.30 -12.38 10.79
CA SER A 370 26.04 -13.03 11.88
C SER A 370 26.00 -12.15 13.13
N ARG A 371 24.79 -11.86 13.64
CA ARG A 371 24.62 -11.07 14.87
C ARG A 371 24.63 -11.96 16.11
N SER A 372 25.31 -11.51 17.12
CA SER A 372 25.20 -12.08 18.47
C SER A 372 23.99 -11.51 19.27
N UNK A 373 23.14 -10.59 18.76
CA UNK A 373 22.16 -9.99 19.33
C UNK A 373 20.95 -10.69 19.19
N PRO A 374 20.32 -10.74 20.21
CA PRO A 374 18.99 -11.29 20.08
C PRO A 374 18.14 -10.56 19.02
N VAL A 375 17.37 -11.32 18.28
CA VAL A 375 16.43 -10.78 17.29
C VAL A 375 15.01 -11.07 17.77
N ILE A 376 14.17 -10.03 17.89
CA ILE A 376 12.77 -10.15 18.28
C ILE A 376 11.91 -9.75 17.05
N TYR A 377 11.15 -10.70 16.54
CA TYR A 377 10.34 -10.52 15.33
C TYR A 377 8.88 -10.28 15.71
N ILE A 378 8.30 -9.16 15.27
CA ILE A 378 6.96 -8.69 15.66
C ILE A 378 6.08 -8.61 14.41
N THR A 379 4.92 -9.30 14.41
CA THR A 379 4.02 -9.24 13.24
C THR A 379 2.55 -9.53 13.59
N PRO A 380 1.59 -8.85 12.92
CA PRO A 380 0.17 -9.21 12.93
C PRO A 380 -0.21 -10.17 11.80
N GLY A 381 0.73 -10.65 10.98
CA GLY A 381 0.44 -11.37 9.74
C GLY A 381 0.03 -10.44 8.62
N ILE A 382 -0.53 -10.97 7.52
CA ILE A 382 -0.97 -10.20 6.35
C ILE A 382 -2.49 -10.22 6.26
N ILE A 383 -3.09 -9.08 5.94
CA ILE A 383 -4.54 -8.94 5.71
C ILE A 383 -4.85 -8.93 4.21
N GLU A 384 -6.14 -9.16 3.87
CA GLU A 384 -6.67 -9.09 2.48
C GLU A 384 -6.10 -10.13 1.49
N UNK A 385 -5.73 -11.27 2.03
CA UNK A 385 -5.31 -12.24 1.29
C UNK A 385 -6.32 -13.08 0.79
N GLY A 386 -7.63 -12.86 0.92
CA GLY A 386 -8.80 -13.58 0.43
C GLY A 386 -8.67 -15.09 0.52
N SER A 387 -8.99 -15.77 -0.54
CA SER A 387 -8.91 -17.26 -0.61
C SER A 387 -7.48 -17.78 -0.45
N MET A 388 -6.47 -16.96 -0.73
CA MET A 388 -5.06 -17.34 -0.63
C MET A 388 -4.51 -17.22 0.80
N SER A 389 -5.31 -16.75 1.75
CA SER A 389 -4.85 -16.42 3.10
C SER A 389 -4.21 -17.61 3.81
N GLN A 390 -4.83 -18.80 3.70
CA GLN A 390 -4.31 -20.01 4.34
C GLN A 390 -2.94 -20.40 3.78
N GLU A 391 -2.81 -20.47 2.47
CA GLU A 391 -1.56 -20.85 1.78
C GLU A 391 -0.43 -19.87 2.09
N ILE A 392 -0.73 -18.57 2.04
CA ILE A 392 0.25 -17.51 2.30
C ILE A 392 0.76 -17.61 3.75
N HIS A 393 -0.15 -17.75 4.74
CA HIS A 393 0.25 -17.82 6.15
C HIS A 393 0.94 -19.14 6.49
N GLN A 394 0.61 -20.23 5.80
CA GLN A 394 1.36 -21.48 5.89
C GLN A 394 2.81 -21.28 5.41
N THR A 395 3.01 -20.60 4.28
CA THR A 395 4.34 -20.29 3.74
C THR A 395 5.12 -19.39 4.70
N ILE A 396 4.47 -18.36 5.27
CA ILE A 396 5.09 -17.48 6.27
C ILE A 396 5.55 -18.31 7.49
N ALA A 397 4.69 -19.21 7.98
CA ALA A 397 5.02 -20.06 9.11
C ALA A 397 6.25 -20.96 8.83
N GLN A 398 6.34 -21.53 7.61
CA GLN A 398 7.50 -22.32 7.19
C GLN A 398 8.80 -21.50 7.28
N HIS A 399 8.81 -20.29 6.71
CA HIS A 399 9.98 -19.40 6.78
C HIS A 399 10.30 -18.98 8.22
N LEU A 400 9.28 -18.70 9.04
CA LEU A 400 9.50 -18.37 10.46
C LEU A 400 10.12 -19.55 11.23
N CYS A 401 9.76 -20.80 10.90
CA CYS A 401 10.37 -21.98 11.52
C CYS A 401 11.90 -22.05 11.26
N GLU A 402 12.36 -21.47 10.16
CA GLU A 402 13.77 -21.46 9.75
C GLU A 402 14.48 -20.15 10.14
N ALA A 403 13.77 -19.20 10.75
CA ALA A 403 14.30 -17.89 11.06
C ALA A 403 15.25 -17.94 12.27
N LEU A 404 16.39 -17.26 12.16
CA LEU A 404 17.38 -17.12 13.23
C LEU A 404 16.97 -15.96 14.15
N ILE A 405 15.88 -16.19 14.89
CA ILE A 405 15.30 -15.22 15.84
C ILE A 405 15.33 -15.78 17.27
N SER A 406 15.27 -14.92 18.26
CA SER A 406 15.23 -15.29 19.69
C SER A 406 13.78 -15.35 20.19
N GLU A 407 12.93 -14.46 19.69
CA GLU A 407 11.50 -14.42 20.05
C GLU A 407 10.66 -14.05 18.83
N LEU A 408 9.48 -14.66 18.74
CA LEU A 408 8.43 -14.30 17.78
C LEU A 408 7.25 -13.70 18.57
N TRP A 409 6.95 -12.43 18.32
CA TRP A 409 5.83 -11.73 18.95
C TRP A 409 4.68 -11.61 17.94
N LEU A 410 3.60 -12.32 18.21
CA LEU A 410 2.42 -12.34 17.35
C LEU A 410 1.34 -11.42 17.91
N ILE A 411 0.84 -10.53 17.07
CA ILE A 411 -0.31 -9.69 17.41
C ILE A 411 -1.58 -10.48 17.05
N ASP A 412 -2.46 -10.70 18.01
CA ASP A 412 -3.60 -11.60 17.87
C ASP A 412 -4.57 -11.10 16.80
N THR A 413 -4.57 -11.78 15.66
CA THR A 413 -5.45 -11.54 14.51
C THR A 413 -5.88 -12.89 13.94
N SER A 414 -6.84 -12.89 13.01
CA SER A 414 -7.18 -14.11 12.26
C SER A 414 -5.98 -14.62 11.43
N SER A 415 -5.14 -13.71 10.97
CA SER A 415 -3.93 -14.03 10.19
C SER A 415 -2.88 -14.75 11.03
N THR A 416 -2.59 -14.26 12.24
CA THR A 416 -1.61 -14.91 13.13
C THR A 416 -2.10 -16.24 13.65
N ALA A 417 -3.42 -16.43 13.81
CA ALA A 417 -3.98 -17.75 14.13
C ALA A 417 -3.61 -18.79 13.05
N LEU A 418 -3.63 -18.38 11.77
CA LEU A 418 -3.21 -19.25 10.66
C LEU A 418 -1.71 -19.56 10.73
N ILE A 419 -0.88 -18.58 11.09
CA ILE A 419 0.58 -18.79 11.28
C ILE A 419 0.80 -19.84 12.38
N VAL A 420 0.18 -19.64 13.55
CA VAL A 420 0.33 -20.53 14.74
C VAL A 420 -0.02 -21.98 14.38
N ASN A 421 -1.09 -22.19 13.61
CA ASN A 421 -1.54 -23.54 13.22
C ASN A 421 -0.48 -24.31 12.38
N HIS A 422 0.47 -23.59 11.76
CA HIS A 422 1.49 -24.19 10.90
C HIS A 422 2.92 -24.07 11.45
N LEU A 423 3.10 -23.46 12.64
CA LEU A 423 4.42 -23.46 13.29
C LEU A 423 4.78 -24.85 13.80
N ASN A 424 6.05 -25.22 13.71
CA ASN A 424 6.56 -26.48 14.25
C ASN A 424 6.42 -26.51 15.78
N LYS A 425 6.23 -27.69 16.33
CA LYS A 425 6.15 -27.87 17.81
C LYS A 425 7.49 -27.62 18.50
N ASN A 426 8.60 -27.87 17.80
CA ASN A 426 9.96 -27.73 18.34
C ASN A 426 10.64 -26.51 17.70
N LEU A 427 10.31 -25.33 18.18
CA LEU A 427 10.96 -24.08 17.72
C LEU A 427 12.21 -23.80 18.57
N ASN A 428 13.20 -23.19 17.95
CA ASN A 428 14.44 -22.77 18.62
C ASN A 428 14.31 -21.39 19.29
N TYR A 429 13.08 -20.85 19.35
CA TYR A 429 12.78 -19.52 19.90
C TYR A 429 11.44 -19.54 20.64
N GLN A 430 11.20 -18.51 21.44
CA GLN A 430 9.95 -18.35 22.19
C GLN A 430 8.89 -17.63 21.34
N VAL A 431 7.63 -18.05 21.48
CA VAL A 431 6.49 -17.36 20.86
C VAL A 431 5.69 -16.64 21.97
N LYS A 432 5.46 -15.34 21.78
CA LYS A 432 4.65 -14.53 22.70
C LYS A 432 3.45 -13.93 21.93
N HIS A 433 2.34 -13.78 22.63
CA HIS A 433 1.08 -13.26 22.07
C HIS A 433 0.73 -11.93 22.71
N PHE A 434 0.29 -10.97 21.89
CA PHE A 434 -0.14 -9.65 22.31
C PHE A 434 -1.49 -9.34 21.69
N ALA A 435 -2.46 -8.91 22.47
CA ALA A 435 -3.79 -8.57 21.94
C ALA A 435 -3.76 -7.36 20.99
N THR A 436 -2.77 -6.46 21.16
CA THR A 436 -2.63 -5.28 20.30
C THR A 436 -1.15 -4.98 20.05
N MET A 437 -0.87 -4.34 18.92
CA MET A 437 0.48 -3.84 18.60
C MET A 437 0.98 -2.88 19.69
N GLN A 438 0.08 -2.05 20.27
CA GLN A 438 0.45 -1.13 21.36
C GLN A 438 1.03 -1.87 22.58
N GLN A 439 0.47 -3.04 22.92
CA GLN A 439 1.00 -3.84 24.03
C GLN A 439 2.40 -4.37 23.70
N ALA A 440 2.63 -4.83 22.48
CA ALA A 440 3.95 -5.29 22.03
C ALA A 440 4.97 -4.14 22.07
N LEU A 441 4.60 -2.94 21.59
CA LEU A 441 5.47 -1.76 21.64
C LEU A 441 5.78 -1.31 23.07
N ASN A 442 4.78 -1.33 23.96
CA ASN A 442 5.00 -1.02 25.38
C ASN A 442 5.97 -2.04 26.00
N GLN A 443 5.84 -3.32 25.64
CA GLN A 443 6.78 -4.35 26.07
C GLN A 443 8.19 -4.09 25.52
N MET A 444 8.28 -3.64 24.25
CA MET A 444 9.57 -3.29 23.63
C MET A 444 10.27 -2.15 24.37
N THR A 445 9.53 -1.10 24.77
CA THR A 445 10.11 0.03 25.54
C THR A 445 10.56 -0.38 26.95
N ASN A 446 9.95 -1.42 27.51
CA ASN A 446 10.33 -1.96 28.83
C ASN A 446 11.45 -3.00 28.74
N TYR A 447 11.89 -3.36 27.54
CA TYR A 447 12.99 -4.31 27.34
C TYR A 447 14.31 -3.59 27.57
N HIS A 448 14.94 -3.87 28.68
CA HIS A 448 16.25 -3.31 29.05
C HIS A 448 17.42 -4.10 28.45
N TYR A 449 17.28 -4.51 27.17
CA TYR A 449 18.35 -5.23 26.50
C TYR A 449 19.25 -4.26 25.73
N SER A 450 20.51 -4.21 26.09
CA SER A 450 21.55 -3.73 25.20
C SER A 450 21.71 -4.74 24.05
N HIS A 451 21.97 -4.26 22.84
CA HIS A 451 22.28 -5.07 21.66
C HIS A 451 21.11 -5.94 21.15
N THR A 452 19.87 -5.44 21.10
CA THR A 452 18.72 -6.19 20.56
C THR A 452 18.27 -5.59 19.22
N LEU A 453 17.99 -6.46 18.25
CA LEU A 453 17.34 -6.06 17.00
C LEU A 453 15.84 -6.40 17.07
N PHE A 454 15.01 -5.39 17.06
CA PHE A 454 13.56 -5.57 16.90
C PHE A 454 13.24 -5.47 15.41
N VAL A 455 12.50 -6.43 14.91
CA VAL A 455 12.01 -6.45 13.53
C VAL A 455 10.50 -6.27 13.58
N ILE A 456 9.99 -5.18 13.00
CA ILE A 456 8.55 -4.93 12.93
C ILE A 456 8.14 -5.12 11.47
N GLN A 457 7.36 -6.16 11.21
CA GLN A 457 6.95 -6.46 9.86
C GLN A 457 5.44 -6.53 9.75
N ASN A 458 4.92 -5.77 8.80
CA ASN A 458 3.52 -5.58 8.52
C ASN A 458 2.76 -5.09 9.74
N ASP A 459 2.36 -3.86 9.72
CA ASP A 459 1.61 -3.28 10.82
C ASP A 459 0.40 -2.52 10.27
N ARG A 460 -0.48 -2.15 11.18
CA ARG A 460 -1.61 -1.28 10.90
C ARG A 460 -1.20 0.19 11.05
N PRO A 461 -1.83 1.10 10.32
CA PRO A 461 -1.46 2.53 10.33
C PRO A 461 -1.38 3.21 11.70
N GLU A 462 -1.93 2.58 12.73
CA GLU A 462 -1.95 3.07 14.12
C GLU A 462 -0.55 3.23 14.73
N LEU A 463 0.43 2.50 14.21
CA LEU A 463 1.82 2.56 14.69
C LEU A 463 2.54 3.86 14.33
N TYR A 464 2.13 4.54 13.28
CA TYR A 464 2.83 5.74 12.79
C TYR A 464 2.80 6.89 13.80
N VAL A 465 1.87 6.86 14.73
CA VAL A 465 1.72 7.90 15.79
C VAL A 465 2.73 7.69 16.94
N ILE A 466 3.20 6.47 17.15
CA ILE A 466 3.95 6.08 18.34
C ILE A 466 5.47 6.12 18.14
N LEU A 467 5.92 5.86 16.89
CA LEU A 467 7.36 5.84 16.57
C LEU A 467 7.90 7.24 16.19
N LYS A 468 7.08 8.29 16.31
CA LYS A 468 7.52 9.69 16.21
C LYS A 468 7.99 10.15 17.59
#